data_d22b7e57845abb024fa29ddf5e789680
#
_entry.id   d22b7e57845abb024fa29ddf5e789680
#
_cell.length_a   1.000
_cell.length_b   1.000
_cell.length_c   1.000
_cell.angle_alpha   90.00
_cell.angle_beta   90.00
_cell.angle_gamma   90.00
#
_symmetry.space_group_name_H-M   'P 1'
#
loop_
_entity.id
_entity.type
_entity.pdbx_description
1 polymer ?
#
loop_
_entity_poly.entity_id
_entity_poly.type
_entity_poly.pdbx_seq_one_letter_code
_entity_poly.pdbx_strand_id
1 'polypeptide(L)'
;GTMRALDGGQLDAPELPLSTAALKICEMHDLGGRSIKYAPLAMIETLQEAAYQQMQEAAAQAAVPESTMLPDAPEQALDEYPMPDPALTQDDLEKCGYLDSDLLPLSKERAYELMAQDLTVYMVQQGENPAMAFDTADLDAHDGIFAVTREEWEDSPSFDAQVMDRMDHQQEREQAFLNHKGDCYAIYQVKHTDELRDIRYEGLEWVKSIGRTVQRDNYDLVYTAPLTPGDLKGSVLDNLEYRFNNEHPADYRHPSMSVSDIVAIKQDGKVSCHYCDSFGF
;
A
#
# COMPACT_ATOMS: atom_id res chain seq x y z
N GLY A 1 18.11 16.95 -12.56
CA GLY A 1 19.27 16.90 -13.43
C GLY A 1 20.50 17.48 -12.78
N THR A 2 21.61 16.78 -12.81
CA THR A 2 22.88 17.25 -12.24
C THR A 2 23.38 18.41 -13.06
N MET A 3 23.32 19.62 -12.54
CA MET A 3 23.98 20.75 -13.17
C MET A 3 25.47 20.64 -12.88
N ARG A 4 26.28 20.70 -13.91
CA ARG A 4 27.72 20.78 -13.78
C ARG A 4 28.14 22.22 -13.99
N ALA A 5 28.93 22.76 -13.09
CA ALA A 5 29.81 23.87 -13.42
C ALA A 5 30.88 23.29 -14.36
N LEU A 6 30.78 23.60 -15.59
CA LEU A 6 31.84 23.27 -16.55
C LEU A 6 32.68 24.51 -16.75
N ASP A 7 33.98 24.37 -16.82
CA ASP A 7 34.98 25.42 -17.05
C ASP A 7 34.57 26.33 -18.21
N GLY A 8 33.59 27.20 -18.03
CA GLY A 8 33.05 28.11 -19.02
C GLY A 8 32.28 27.47 -20.19
N GLY A 9 32.00 26.18 -20.15
CA GLY A 9 31.25 25.50 -21.19
C GLY A 9 29.73 25.63 -21.02
N GLN A 10 29.02 25.75 -22.12
CA GLN A 10 27.56 25.80 -22.14
C GLN A 10 27.00 24.41 -21.91
N LEU A 11 26.07 24.27 -20.94
CA LEU A 11 25.30 23.03 -20.79
C LEU A 11 24.18 23.01 -21.84
N ASP A 12 24.11 21.96 -22.63
CA ASP A 12 23.00 21.69 -23.54
C ASP A 12 21.77 21.17 -22.75
N ALA A 13 21.30 21.98 -21.81
CA ALA A 13 20.12 21.67 -21.03
C ALA A 13 19.07 22.77 -21.27
N PRO A 14 17.78 22.39 -21.33
CA PRO A 14 16.70 23.37 -21.42
C PRO A 14 16.73 24.29 -20.19
N GLU A 15 16.37 25.54 -20.37
CA GLU A 15 16.22 26.48 -19.26
C GLU A 15 15.05 26.01 -18.38
N LEU A 16 15.34 25.81 -17.09
CA LEU A 16 14.33 25.47 -16.10
C LEU A 16 13.92 26.74 -15.35
N PRO A 17 12.61 26.96 -15.17
CA PRO A 17 12.13 28.08 -14.36
C PRO A 17 12.62 27.88 -12.91
N LEU A 18 13.12 28.93 -12.32
CA LEU A 18 13.61 28.93 -10.95
C LEU A 18 12.47 29.20 -9.96
N SER A 19 12.46 28.46 -8.86
CA SER A 19 11.64 28.81 -7.69
C SER A 19 12.07 30.17 -7.12
N THR A 20 11.21 30.80 -6.32
CA THR A 20 11.52 32.09 -5.68
C THR A 20 12.80 32.03 -4.85
N ALA A 21 13.07 30.92 -4.17
CA ALA A 21 14.29 30.74 -3.40
C ALA A 21 15.53 30.60 -4.30
N ALA A 22 15.39 29.85 -5.39
CA ALA A 22 16.48 29.72 -6.37
C ALA A 22 16.79 31.05 -7.06
N LEU A 23 15.79 31.88 -7.38
CA LEU A 23 15.98 33.25 -7.90
C LEU A 23 16.76 34.12 -6.90
N LYS A 24 16.39 34.05 -5.60
CA LYS A 24 17.08 34.80 -4.56
C LYS A 24 18.55 34.39 -4.39
N ILE A 25 18.83 33.09 -4.52
CA ILE A 25 20.22 32.59 -4.51
C ILE A 25 20.96 33.05 -5.75
N CYS A 26 20.32 33.07 -6.93
CA CYS A 26 20.92 33.61 -8.14
C CYS A 26 21.24 35.09 -8.01
N GLU A 27 20.38 35.88 -7.39
CA GLU A 27 20.62 37.30 -7.09
C GLU A 27 21.81 37.48 -6.12
N MET A 28 21.88 36.68 -5.06
CA MET A 28 22.99 36.70 -4.10
C MET A 28 24.34 36.39 -4.72
N HIS A 29 24.36 35.58 -5.76
CA HIS A 29 25.58 35.22 -6.51
C HIS A 29 25.78 36.03 -7.80
N ASP A 30 25.01 37.13 -8.01
CA ASP A 30 25.05 38.01 -9.17
C ASP A 30 24.89 37.25 -10.52
N LEU A 31 24.09 36.20 -10.52
CA LEU A 31 23.86 35.38 -11.72
C LEU A 31 22.75 35.91 -12.62
N GLY A 32 22.03 36.96 -12.22
CA GLY A 32 21.10 37.78 -13.01
C GLY A 32 20.04 37.05 -13.84
N GLY A 33 19.91 35.75 -13.70
CA GLY A 33 19.13 34.92 -14.58
C GLY A 33 17.86 34.36 -13.94
N ARG A 34 16.86 34.06 -14.77
CA ARG A 34 15.63 33.34 -14.40
C ARG A 34 15.75 31.83 -14.63
N SER A 35 16.94 31.37 -15.00
CA SER A 35 17.21 29.95 -15.22
C SER A 35 18.60 29.57 -14.76
N ILE A 36 18.78 28.33 -14.33
CA ILE A 36 20.08 27.81 -13.92
C ILE A 36 20.66 27.04 -15.10
N LYS A 37 21.28 27.77 -16.02
CA LYS A 37 21.96 27.15 -17.16
C LYS A 37 23.43 26.90 -16.89
N TYR A 38 23.98 27.74 -16.03
CA TYR A 38 25.38 27.68 -15.57
C TYR A 38 25.41 27.96 -14.08
N ALA A 39 26.01 27.11 -13.30
CA ALA A 39 26.16 27.31 -11.87
C ALA A 39 27.50 26.75 -11.37
N PRO A 40 28.24 27.48 -10.53
CA PRO A 40 29.37 26.94 -9.79
C PRO A 40 28.92 25.78 -8.89
N LEU A 41 29.78 24.80 -8.63
CA LEU A 41 29.45 23.62 -7.81
C LEU A 41 28.91 24.01 -6.41
N ALA A 42 29.53 25.01 -5.77
CA ALA A 42 29.10 25.55 -4.48
C ALA A 42 27.65 26.11 -4.51
N MET A 43 27.22 26.63 -5.67
CA MET A 43 25.85 27.11 -5.82
C MET A 43 24.85 25.98 -6.01
N ILE A 44 25.25 24.89 -6.65
CA ILE A 44 24.43 23.69 -6.78
C ILE A 44 24.13 23.10 -5.39
N GLU A 45 25.15 23.00 -4.52
CA GLU A 45 25.02 22.56 -3.13
C GLU A 45 24.08 23.49 -2.35
N THR A 46 24.22 24.81 -2.47
CA THR A 46 23.33 25.78 -1.81
C THR A 46 21.89 25.69 -2.32
N LEU A 47 21.69 25.43 -3.61
CA LEU A 47 20.35 25.21 -4.18
C LEU A 47 19.71 23.91 -3.70
N GLN A 48 20.51 22.85 -3.54
CA GLN A 48 20.04 21.60 -2.98
C GLN A 48 19.65 21.75 -1.51
N GLU A 49 20.45 22.45 -0.71
CA GLU A 49 20.12 22.78 0.69
C GLU A 49 18.85 23.63 0.80
N ALA A 50 18.71 24.66 -0.05
CA ALA A 50 17.52 25.51 -0.05
C ALA A 50 16.26 24.75 -0.49
N ALA A 51 16.38 23.85 -1.47
CA ALA A 51 15.28 22.98 -1.87
C ALA A 51 14.89 22.01 -0.76
N TYR A 52 15.86 21.44 -0.05
CA TYR A 52 15.64 20.57 1.08
C TYR A 52 14.97 21.29 2.26
N GLN A 53 15.41 22.52 2.57
CA GLN A 53 14.79 23.36 3.59
C GLN A 53 13.36 23.74 3.23
N GLN A 54 13.08 24.08 1.97
CA GLN A 54 11.71 24.36 1.51
C GLN A 54 10.80 23.13 1.61
N MET A 55 11.32 21.95 1.32
CA MET A 55 10.56 20.70 1.51
C MET A 55 10.27 20.45 2.99
N GLN A 56 11.24 20.72 3.89
CA GLN A 56 11.01 20.61 5.33
C GLN A 56 10.02 21.64 5.86
N GLU A 57 10.11 22.90 5.39
CA GLU A 57 9.16 23.96 5.77
C GLU A 57 7.75 23.67 5.24
N ALA A 58 7.64 23.16 4.01
CA ALA A 58 6.34 22.71 3.46
C ALA A 58 5.78 21.53 4.23
N ALA A 59 6.63 20.56 4.61
CA ALA A 59 6.23 19.45 5.47
C ALA A 59 5.85 19.92 6.88
N ALA A 60 6.55 20.90 7.45
CA ALA A 60 6.22 21.48 8.74
C ALA A 60 4.94 22.35 8.71
N GLN A 61 4.66 23.01 7.56
CA GLN A 61 3.42 23.77 7.36
C GLN A 61 2.22 22.86 7.02
N ALA A 62 2.50 21.70 6.43
CA ALA A 62 1.52 20.62 6.23
C ALA A 62 1.32 19.76 7.50
N ALA A 63 2.21 19.90 8.50
CA ALA A 63 1.96 19.34 9.82
C ALA A 63 0.74 20.07 10.40
N VAL A 64 -0.40 19.44 10.31
CA VAL A 64 -1.63 19.81 11.00
C VAL A 64 -1.25 20.11 12.44
N PRO A 65 -1.71 21.24 13.04
CA PRO A 65 -1.42 21.54 14.43
C PRO A 65 -1.81 20.33 15.27
N GLU A 66 -0.95 19.98 16.23
CA GLU A 66 -1.21 18.93 17.22
C GLU A 66 -2.67 19.06 17.69
N SER A 67 -3.52 18.36 16.96
CA SER A 67 -4.94 18.28 17.30
C SER A 67 -4.99 17.50 18.59
N THR A 68 -5.43 18.18 19.63
CA THR A 68 -6.01 17.64 20.84
C THR A 68 -6.29 16.17 20.67
N MET A 69 -5.56 15.32 21.42
CA MET A 69 -5.80 13.89 21.46
C MET A 69 -7.29 13.66 21.70
N LEU A 70 -8.01 13.34 20.66
CA LEU A 70 -9.31 12.68 20.80
C LEU A 70 -9.02 11.31 21.42
N PRO A 71 -9.84 10.86 22.39
CA PRO A 71 -9.64 9.55 23.01
C PRO A 71 -9.68 8.48 21.93
N ASP A 72 -8.69 7.59 21.97
CA ASP A 72 -8.47 6.41 21.15
C ASP A 72 -9.64 6.06 20.21
N ALA A 73 -9.61 6.62 18.99
CA ALA A 73 -10.31 5.99 17.89
C ALA A 73 -9.68 4.60 17.72
N PRO A 74 -10.44 3.54 17.55
CA PRO A 74 -9.88 2.21 17.33
C PRO A 74 -8.86 2.32 16.19
N GLU A 75 -7.66 1.78 16.44
CA GLU A 75 -6.56 1.78 15.46
C GLU A 75 -7.14 1.16 14.18
N GLN A 76 -7.30 1.96 13.13
CA GLN A 76 -7.83 1.46 11.87
C GLN A 76 -6.82 0.46 11.32
N ALA A 77 -7.26 -0.78 11.18
CA ALA A 77 -6.43 -1.85 10.68
C ALA A 77 -6.13 -1.64 9.18
N LEU A 78 -4.92 -2.03 8.76
CA LEU A 78 -4.62 -2.23 7.35
C LEU A 78 -5.53 -3.34 6.79
N ASP A 79 -5.50 -3.55 5.48
CA ASP A 79 -6.24 -4.66 4.89
C ASP A 79 -5.75 -5.98 5.51
N GLU A 80 -6.54 -6.48 6.43
CA GLU A 80 -6.33 -7.79 7.01
C GLU A 80 -7.03 -8.83 6.15
N TYR A 81 -6.50 -10.02 6.13
CA TYR A 81 -7.15 -11.15 5.48
C TYR A 81 -8.60 -11.29 6.01
N PRO A 82 -9.62 -11.35 5.12
CA PRO A 82 -11.00 -11.46 5.55
C PRO A 82 -11.23 -12.78 6.28
N MET A 83 -11.25 -12.75 7.59
CA MET A 83 -11.53 -13.95 8.39
C MET A 83 -13.01 -14.31 8.31
N PRO A 84 -13.34 -15.62 8.22
CA PRO A 84 -14.73 -16.05 8.21
C PRO A 84 -15.45 -15.73 9.53
N ASP A 85 -14.71 -15.68 10.63
CA ASP A 85 -15.18 -15.24 11.95
C ASP A 85 -14.14 -14.30 12.58
N PRO A 86 -14.39 -12.97 12.62
CA PRO A 86 -13.44 -12.01 13.18
C PRO A 86 -13.30 -12.10 14.71
N ALA A 87 -14.14 -12.84 15.39
CA ALA A 87 -14.07 -13.03 16.85
C ALA A 87 -13.03 -14.09 17.25
N LEU A 88 -12.56 -14.89 16.31
CA LEU A 88 -11.62 -16.01 16.53
C LEU A 88 -10.33 -15.77 15.73
N THR A 89 -9.26 -16.34 16.23
CA THR A 89 -7.93 -16.27 15.62
C THR A 89 -7.37 -17.67 15.41
N GLN A 90 -6.29 -17.77 14.65
CA GLN A 90 -5.55 -19.03 14.47
C GLN A 90 -5.10 -19.64 15.81
N ASP A 91 -4.79 -18.80 16.80
CA ASP A 91 -4.43 -19.25 18.16
C ASP A 91 -5.52 -20.10 18.83
N ASP A 92 -6.79 -19.92 18.45
CA ASP A 92 -7.90 -20.70 19.00
C ASP A 92 -7.90 -22.12 18.45
N LEU A 93 -7.51 -22.33 17.18
CA LEU A 93 -7.22 -23.65 16.61
C LEU A 93 -5.96 -24.27 17.22
N GLU A 94 -4.91 -23.49 17.41
CA GLU A 94 -3.65 -23.97 18.04
C GLU A 94 -3.89 -24.48 19.44
N LYS A 95 -4.75 -23.84 20.25
CA LYS A 95 -5.15 -24.32 21.59
C LYS A 95 -5.84 -25.67 21.54
N CYS A 96 -6.50 -25.99 20.43
CA CYS A 96 -7.08 -27.31 20.17
C CYS A 96 -6.08 -28.32 19.59
N GLY A 97 -4.83 -27.89 19.34
CA GLY A 97 -3.78 -28.73 18.79
C GLY A 97 -3.64 -28.71 17.27
N TYR A 98 -4.33 -27.78 16.59
CA TYR A 98 -4.26 -27.63 15.13
C TYR A 98 -3.32 -26.50 14.76
N LEU A 99 -2.22 -26.85 14.11
CA LEU A 99 -1.23 -25.90 13.57
C LEU A 99 -1.40 -25.68 12.07
N ASP A 100 -2.44 -26.26 11.49
CA ASP A 100 -2.68 -26.18 10.05
C ASP A 100 -3.28 -24.83 9.68
N SER A 101 -2.55 -24.07 8.86
CA SER A 101 -2.98 -22.74 8.37
C SER A 101 -4.09 -22.83 7.32
N ASP A 102 -4.39 -24.03 6.80
CA ASP A 102 -5.43 -24.22 5.81
C ASP A 102 -6.84 -24.27 6.43
N LEU A 103 -6.93 -24.37 7.75
CA LEU A 103 -8.17 -24.25 8.49
C LEU A 103 -8.33 -22.87 9.10
N LEU A 104 -9.53 -22.31 9.00
CA LEU A 104 -9.92 -21.03 9.60
C LEU A 104 -10.98 -21.25 10.67
N PRO A 105 -10.81 -20.72 11.89
CA PRO A 105 -11.70 -20.98 13.01
C PRO A 105 -13.06 -20.32 12.84
N LEU A 106 -14.10 -20.98 13.38
CA LEU A 106 -15.48 -20.51 13.40
C LEU A 106 -16.09 -20.71 14.80
N SER A 107 -16.87 -19.73 15.24
CA SER A 107 -17.85 -19.93 16.30
C SER A 107 -19.00 -20.82 15.82
N LYS A 108 -19.78 -21.31 16.76
CA LYS A 108 -20.96 -22.14 16.46
C LYS A 108 -21.98 -21.37 15.62
N GLU A 109 -22.23 -20.13 15.96
CA GLU A 109 -23.14 -19.23 15.24
C GLU A 109 -22.69 -19.06 13.79
N ARG A 110 -21.42 -18.83 13.58
CA ARG A 110 -20.86 -18.64 12.24
C ARG A 110 -20.83 -19.94 11.45
N ALA A 111 -20.64 -21.08 12.10
CA ALA A 111 -20.74 -22.39 11.48
C ALA A 111 -22.12 -22.65 10.87
N TYR A 112 -23.20 -22.27 11.57
CA TYR A 112 -24.57 -22.36 11.02
C TYR A 112 -24.76 -21.47 9.80
N GLU A 113 -24.24 -20.23 9.83
CA GLU A 113 -24.37 -19.28 8.73
C GLU A 113 -23.64 -19.78 7.47
N LEU A 114 -22.43 -20.33 7.63
CA LEU A 114 -21.64 -20.83 6.50
C LEU A 114 -22.20 -22.14 5.95
N MET A 115 -22.68 -23.05 6.80
CA MET A 115 -23.38 -24.25 6.35
C MET A 115 -24.66 -23.92 5.57
N ALA A 116 -25.39 -22.87 5.97
CA ALA A 116 -26.54 -22.38 5.22
C ALA A 116 -26.19 -21.76 3.86
N GLN A 117 -24.95 -21.45 3.62
CA GLN A 117 -24.37 -20.98 2.35
C GLN A 117 -23.73 -22.12 1.55
N ASP A 118 -23.99 -23.39 1.93
CA ASP A 118 -23.43 -24.59 1.32
C ASP A 118 -21.91 -24.76 1.48
N LEU A 119 -21.25 -24.07 2.46
CA LEU A 119 -19.85 -24.30 2.78
C LEU A 119 -19.70 -25.52 3.70
N THR A 120 -18.62 -26.25 3.50
CA THR A 120 -18.26 -27.41 4.34
C THR A 120 -17.69 -26.93 5.68
N VAL A 121 -18.38 -27.27 6.75
CA VAL A 121 -17.95 -26.93 8.12
C VAL A 121 -17.34 -28.16 8.78
N TYR A 122 -16.24 -27.96 9.48
CA TYR A 122 -15.52 -28.99 10.24
C TYR A 122 -15.68 -28.75 11.73
N MET A 123 -15.97 -29.81 12.47
CA MET A 123 -15.96 -29.86 13.94
C MET A 123 -14.53 -30.10 14.41
N VAL A 124 -14.00 -29.20 15.26
CA VAL A 124 -12.63 -29.26 15.77
C VAL A 124 -12.66 -29.68 17.23
N GLN A 125 -12.02 -30.81 17.54
CA GLN A 125 -11.95 -31.37 18.90
C GLN A 125 -10.49 -31.66 19.25
N GLN A 126 -10.11 -31.33 20.46
CA GLN A 126 -8.73 -31.48 20.93
C GLN A 126 -8.24 -32.94 20.80
N GLY A 127 -7.13 -33.11 20.08
CA GLY A 127 -6.45 -34.41 19.93
C GLY A 127 -7.08 -35.34 18.89
N GLU A 128 -8.08 -34.91 18.14
CA GLU A 128 -8.74 -35.66 17.08
C GLU A 128 -8.60 -34.93 15.74
N ASN A 129 -8.68 -35.65 14.63
CA ASN A 129 -8.75 -35.00 13.31
C ASN A 129 -10.08 -34.26 13.15
N PRO A 130 -10.10 -33.10 12.45
CA PRO A 130 -11.34 -32.39 12.16
C PRO A 130 -12.34 -33.32 11.46
N ALA A 131 -13.58 -33.33 11.94
CA ALA A 131 -14.65 -34.14 11.35
C ALA A 131 -15.62 -33.21 10.62
N MET A 132 -15.99 -33.54 9.39
CA MET A 132 -17.00 -32.80 8.64
C MET A 132 -18.36 -32.91 9.34
N ALA A 133 -19.03 -31.78 9.49
CA ALA A 133 -20.42 -31.74 9.90
C ALA A 133 -21.32 -31.97 8.66
N PHE A 134 -22.25 -32.92 8.73
CA PHE A 134 -23.15 -33.25 7.62
C PHE A 134 -24.44 -32.45 7.66
N ASP A 135 -24.91 -32.11 8.85
CA ASP A 135 -26.11 -31.32 9.05
C ASP A 135 -26.05 -30.49 10.35
N THR A 136 -27.10 -29.76 10.61
CA THR A 136 -27.23 -28.92 11.81
C THR A 136 -27.27 -29.72 13.11
N ALA A 137 -27.67 -31.01 13.08
CA ALA A 137 -27.66 -31.84 14.28
C ALA A 137 -26.23 -32.16 14.74
N ASP A 138 -25.29 -32.28 13.81
CA ASP A 138 -23.87 -32.40 14.13
C ASP A 138 -23.33 -31.11 14.79
N LEU A 139 -23.74 -29.94 14.27
CA LEU A 139 -23.40 -28.67 14.90
C LEU A 139 -24.00 -28.54 16.31
N ASP A 140 -25.25 -28.99 16.50
CA ASP A 140 -25.91 -28.97 17.81
C ASP A 140 -25.18 -29.83 18.83
N ALA A 141 -24.72 -30.99 18.41
CA ALA A 141 -24.08 -32.00 19.26
C ALA A 141 -22.61 -31.64 19.62
N HIS A 142 -21.98 -30.73 18.89
CA HIS A 142 -20.57 -30.34 19.11
C HIS A 142 -20.48 -29.12 20.01
N ASP A 143 -19.69 -29.24 21.09
CA ASP A 143 -19.42 -28.14 22.06
C ASP A 143 -18.08 -27.42 21.83
N GLY A 144 -17.30 -27.84 20.82
CA GLY A 144 -16.00 -27.24 20.47
C GLY A 144 -16.12 -26.05 19.51
N ILE A 145 -14.98 -25.66 18.98
CA ILE A 145 -14.92 -24.70 17.87
C ILE A 145 -15.10 -25.45 16.54
N PHE A 146 -15.45 -24.69 15.53
CA PHE A 146 -15.60 -25.18 14.17
C PHE A 146 -14.53 -24.60 13.27
N ALA A 147 -14.42 -25.09 12.05
CA ALA A 147 -13.53 -24.54 11.06
C ALA A 147 -14.12 -24.68 9.65
N VAL A 148 -13.62 -23.86 8.74
CA VAL A 148 -13.78 -23.99 7.29
C VAL A 148 -12.38 -24.05 6.67
N THR A 149 -12.22 -24.71 5.53
CA THR A 149 -10.94 -24.64 4.80
C THR A 149 -10.75 -23.26 4.20
N ARG A 150 -9.50 -22.82 4.13
CA ARG A 150 -9.13 -21.54 3.50
C ARG A 150 -9.61 -21.48 2.05
N GLU A 151 -9.37 -22.54 1.27
CA GLU A 151 -9.78 -22.66 -0.14
C GLU A 151 -11.29 -22.43 -0.30
N GLU A 152 -12.10 -23.13 0.48
CA GLU A 152 -13.56 -23.03 0.38
C GLU A 152 -14.09 -21.67 0.86
N TRP A 153 -13.42 -21.08 1.87
CA TRP A 153 -13.73 -19.73 2.32
C TRP A 153 -13.42 -18.68 1.25
N GLU A 154 -12.23 -18.75 0.62
CA GLU A 154 -11.79 -17.82 -0.42
C GLU A 154 -12.65 -17.88 -1.69
N ASP A 155 -13.28 -19.02 -1.96
CA ASP A 155 -14.24 -19.21 -3.05
C ASP A 155 -15.67 -18.79 -2.68
N SER A 156 -15.91 -18.39 -1.44
CA SER A 156 -17.28 -18.07 -0.97
C SER A 156 -17.72 -16.66 -1.36
N PRO A 157 -19.04 -16.48 -1.62
CA PRO A 157 -19.61 -15.14 -1.83
C PRO A 157 -19.42 -14.19 -0.64
N SER A 158 -19.31 -14.73 0.57
CA SER A 158 -19.08 -13.95 1.79
C SER A 158 -17.68 -13.37 1.86
N PHE A 159 -16.68 -14.11 1.38
CA PHE A 159 -15.31 -13.60 1.24
C PHE A 159 -15.26 -12.45 0.21
N ASP A 160 -15.82 -12.68 -0.98
CA ASP A 160 -15.86 -11.65 -2.00
C ASP A 160 -16.60 -10.39 -1.53
N ALA A 161 -17.70 -10.54 -0.79
CA ALA A 161 -18.44 -9.39 -0.26
C ALA A 161 -17.57 -8.55 0.70
N GLN A 162 -16.76 -9.19 1.57
CA GLN A 162 -15.85 -8.48 2.47
C GLN A 162 -14.72 -7.77 1.70
N VAL A 163 -14.18 -8.41 0.67
CA VAL A 163 -13.13 -7.80 -0.18
C VAL A 163 -13.69 -6.59 -0.93
N MET A 164 -14.90 -6.71 -1.51
CA MET A 164 -15.54 -5.61 -2.25
C MET A 164 -15.90 -4.44 -1.33
N ASP A 165 -16.37 -4.70 -0.11
CA ASP A 165 -16.68 -3.66 0.88
C ASP A 165 -15.44 -2.77 1.17
N ARG A 166 -14.24 -3.36 1.28
CA ARG A 166 -13.00 -2.60 1.45
C ARG A 166 -12.71 -1.64 0.29
N MET A 167 -13.05 -2.03 -0.94
CA MET A 167 -12.77 -1.21 -2.12
C MET A 167 -13.54 0.11 -2.08
N ASP A 168 -14.67 0.15 -1.43
CA ASP A 168 -15.49 1.36 -1.26
C ASP A 168 -14.95 2.30 -0.16
N HIS A 169 -14.06 1.79 0.73
CA HIS A 169 -13.52 2.52 1.90
C HIS A 169 -12.07 2.99 1.68
N GLN A 170 -11.76 3.54 0.49
CA GLN A 170 -10.39 3.92 0.13
C GLN A 170 -9.77 4.96 1.06
N GLN A 171 -10.55 5.93 1.54
CA GLN A 171 -10.03 7.01 2.41
C GLN A 171 -9.65 6.47 3.79
N GLU A 172 -10.47 5.61 4.37
CA GLU A 172 -10.22 4.97 5.66
C GLU A 172 -8.98 4.07 5.58
N ARG A 173 -8.84 3.30 4.52
CA ARG A 173 -7.67 2.45 4.26
C ARG A 173 -6.39 3.27 4.09
N GLU A 174 -6.44 4.39 3.39
CA GLU A 174 -5.30 5.29 3.25
C GLU A 174 -4.91 5.91 4.59
N GLN A 175 -5.88 6.32 5.41
CA GLN A 175 -5.62 6.80 6.76
C GLN A 175 -5.04 5.70 7.66
N ALA A 176 -5.53 4.47 7.54
CA ALA A 176 -4.97 3.32 8.25
C ALA A 176 -3.48 3.12 7.88
N PHE A 177 -3.14 3.15 6.58
CA PHE A 177 -1.76 3.09 6.11
C PHE A 177 -0.89 4.22 6.68
N LEU A 178 -1.37 5.46 6.60
CA LEU A 178 -0.61 6.62 7.07
C LEU A 178 -0.40 6.60 8.60
N ASN A 179 -1.37 6.10 9.36
CA ASN A 179 -1.33 6.07 10.82
C ASN A 179 -0.73 4.77 11.40
N HIS A 180 -0.54 3.74 10.58
CA HIS A 180 0.03 2.48 11.04
C HIS A 180 1.40 2.67 11.69
N LYS A 181 1.63 2.05 12.84
CA LYS A 181 2.87 2.24 13.62
C LYS A 181 4.04 1.38 13.12
N GLY A 182 3.73 0.25 12.51
CA GLY A 182 4.72 -0.67 11.94
C GLY A 182 5.10 -0.32 10.51
N ASP A 183 6.03 -1.09 9.97
CA ASP A 183 6.42 -1.02 8.58
C ASP A 183 5.30 -1.63 7.71
N CYS A 184 4.88 -0.90 6.68
CA CYS A 184 3.77 -1.30 5.83
C CYS A 184 3.91 -0.72 4.42
N TYR A 185 3.07 -1.17 3.52
CA TYR A 185 3.03 -0.68 2.15
C TYR A 185 1.60 -0.42 1.67
N ALA A 186 1.49 0.39 0.64
CA ALA A 186 0.26 0.64 -0.09
C ALA A 186 0.53 0.62 -1.60
N ILE A 187 -0.38 0.05 -2.38
CA ILE A 187 -0.30 0.01 -3.83
C ILE A 187 -1.40 0.88 -4.41
N TYR A 188 -1.03 1.70 -5.37
CA TYR A 188 -1.92 2.61 -6.07
C TYR A 188 -1.86 2.36 -7.57
N GLN A 189 -3.01 2.27 -8.22
CA GLN A 189 -3.12 2.12 -9.67
C GLN A 189 -3.83 3.33 -10.28
N VAL A 190 -3.44 3.68 -11.51
CA VAL A 190 -4.08 4.80 -12.23
C VAL A 190 -5.55 4.48 -12.46
N LYS A 191 -6.44 5.41 -12.09
CA LYS A 191 -7.89 5.29 -12.30
C LYS A 191 -8.24 4.98 -13.75
N HIS A 192 -9.23 4.11 -13.93
CA HIS A 192 -9.71 3.69 -15.24
C HIS A 192 -10.71 4.71 -15.83
N THR A 193 -10.24 5.95 -16.05
CA THR A 193 -11.01 7.01 -16.73
C THR A 193 -10.38 7.38 -18.07
N ASP A 194 -11.16 7.96 -18.99
CA ASP A 194 -10.67 8.35 -20.31
C ASP A 194 -9.65 9.49 -20.22
N GLU A 195 -9.77 10.37 -19.22
CA GLU A 195 -8.89 11.52 -18.98
C GLU A 195 -7.48 11.12 -18.54
N LEU A 196 -7.32 9.89 -18.02
CA LEU A 196 -6.06 9.36 -17.55
C LEU A 196 -5.48 8.28 -18.47
N ARG A 197 -6.08 8.07 -19.63
CA ARG A 197 -5.63 7.07 -20.59
C ARG A 197 -4.21 7.34 -21.11
N ASP A 198 -3.82 8.62 -21.17
CA ASP A 198 -2.52 9.09 -21.67
C ASP A 198 -1.35 8.86 -20.67
N ILE A 199 -1.66 8.52 -19.42
CA ILE A 199 -0.63 8.24 -18.39
C ILE A 199 -0.66 6.79 -17.91
N ARG A 200 -1.71 6.04 -18.23
CA ARG A 200 -1.84 4.64 -17.80
C ARG A 200 -0.92 3.74 -18.62
N TYR A 201 -0.12 2.93 -17.92
CA TYR A 201 0.90 2.05 -18.49
C TYR A 201 2.08 2.78 -19.14
N GLU A 202 2.27 4.06 -18.84
CA GLU A 202 3.32 4.87 -19.39
C GLU A 202 4.45 5.12 -18.38
N GLY A 203 5.68 5.17 -18.86
CA GLY A 203 6.84 5.48 -18.04
C GLY A 203 6.84 6.95 -17.58
N LEU A 204 7.50 7.21 -16.44
CA LEU A 204 7.51 8.53 -15.80
C LEU A 204 8.06 9.64 -16.72
N GLU A 205 9.06 9.34 -17.56
CA GLU A 205 9.60 10.32 -18.49
C GLU A 205 8.60 10.70 -19.58
N TRP A 206 7.79 9.75 -20.06
CA TRP A 206 6.69 10.05 -20.98
C TRP A 206 5.65 10.95 -20.33
N VAL A 207 5.20 10.61 -19.13
CA VAL A 207 4.22 11.41 -18.37
C VAL A 207 4.69 12.85 -18.21
N LYS A 208 5.95 13.06 -17.86
CA LYS A 208 6.56 14.39 -17.77
C LYS A 208 6.63 15.09 -19.15
N SER A 209 6.97 14.37 -20.21
CA SER A 209 7.15 14.92 -21.56
C SER A 209 5.86 15.50 -22.15
N ILE A 210 4.70 14.94 -21.77
CA ILE A 210 3.38 15.46 -22.18
C ILE A 210 2.83 16.54 -21.21
N GLY A 211 3.65 17.01 -20.27
CA GLY A 211 3.29 18.05 -19.31
C GLY A 211 2.37 17.57 -18.17
N ARG A 212 2.25 16.26 -17.97
CA ARG A 212 1.53 15.67 -16.85
C ARG A 212 2.46 15.48 -15.66
N THR A 213 1.84 15.39 -14.49
CA THR A 213 2.53 15.09 -13.21
C THR A 213 1.81 13.96 -12.50
N VAL A 214 2.52 13.20 -11.72
CA VAL A 214 1.95 12.21 -10.80
C VAL A 214 1.18 12.96 -9.71
N GLN A 215 -0.13 12.72 -9.63
CA GLN A 215 -1.02 13.35 -8.65
C GLN A 215 -1.83 12.27 -7.95
N ARG A 216 -1.94 12.35 -6.62
CA ARG A 216 -2.66 11.36 -5.81
C ARG A 216 -4.09 11.11 -6.32
N ASP A 217 -4.79 12.17 -6.72
CA ASP A 217 -6.18 12.11 -7.17
C ASP A 217 -6.38 11.28 -8.45
N ASN A 218 -5.32 11.02 -9.19
CA ASN A 218 -5.35 10.19 -10.40
C ASN A 218 -5.29 8.69 -10.11
N TYR A 219 -5.16 8.30 -8.84
CA TYR A 219 -4.92 6.91 -8.45
C TYR A 219 -5.99 6.41 -7.49
N ASP A 220 -6.32 5.14 -7.62
CA ASP A 220 -7.06 4.37 -6.63
C ASP A 220 -6.09 3.62 -5.73
N LEU A 221 -6.38 3.59 -4.44
CA LEU A 221 -5.68 2.72 -3.50
C LEU A 221 -6.22 1.30 -3.69
N VAL A 222 -5.37 0.39 -4.15
CA VAL A 222 -5.81 -0.97 -4.48
C VAL A 222 -5.47 -1.99 -3.40
N TYR A 223 -4.39 -1.78 -2.64
CA TYR A 223 -4.01 -2.69 -1.57
C TYR A 223 -3.18 -2.03 -0.47
N THR A 224 -3.34 -2.46 0.78
CA THR A 224 -2.47 -2.08 1.91
C THR A 224 -2.17 -3.31 2.76
N ALA A 225 -0.94 -3.44 3.24
CA ALA A 225 -0.61 -4.51 4.19
C ALA A 225 0.66 -4.18 5.01
N PRO A 226 0.87 -4.84 6.15
CA PRO A 226 2.15 -4.83 6.83
C PRO A 226 3.25 -5.45 5.97
N LEU A 227 4.48 -4.93 6.08
CA LEU A 227 5.65 -5.59 5.51
C LEU A 227 6.02 -6.82 6.35
N THR A 228 6.10 -7.96 5.69
CA THR A 228 6.50 -9.21 6.34
C THR A 228 8.02 -9.35 6.39
N PRO A 229 8.59 -10.19 7.26
CA PRO A 229 10.02 -10.50 7.23
C PRO A 229 10.50 -11.07 5.88
N GLY A 230 9.59 -11.66 5.09
CA GLY A 230 9.87 -12.12 3.72
C GLY A 230 10.10 -10.95 2.78
N ASP A 231 9.27 -9.92 2.87
CA ASP A 231 9.34 -8.72 2.02
C ASP A 231 10.63 -7.92 2.26
N LEU A 232 11.16 -7.99 3.46
CA LEU A 232 12.39 -7.29 3.86
C LEU A 232 13.68 -8.01 3.42
N LYS A 233 13.60 -9.17 2.76
CA LYS A 233 14.77 -9.90 2.25
C LYS A 233 15.16 -9.37 0.88
N GLY A 234 16.23 -8.61 0.80
CA GLY A 234 16.69 -8.00 -0.46
C GLY A 234 15.95 -6.72 -0.79
N SER A 235 15.45 -6.60 -2.00
CA SER A 235 14.66 -5.44 -2.45
C SER A 235 13.19 -5.62 -2.10
N VAL A 236 12.64 -4.74 -1.27
CA VAL A 236 11.21 -4.74 -0.92
C VAL A 236 10.36 -4.54 -2.18
N LEU A 237 10.77 -3.62 -3.06
CA LEU A 237 10.03 -3.32 -4.28
C LEU A 237 9.95 -4.53 -5.21
N ASP A 238 11.07 -5.22 -5.44
CA ASP A 238 11.11 -6.42 -6.30
C ASP A 238 10.26 -7.56 -5.71
N ASN A 239 10.25 -7.71 -4.38
CA ASN A 239 9.44 -8.72 -3.71
C ASN A 239 7.95 -8.41 -3.83
N LEU A 240 7.55 -7.15 -3.71
CA LEU A 240 6.16 -6.73 -3.90
C LEU A 240 5.75 -6.86 -5.37
N GLU A 241 6.60 -6.45 -6.32
CA GLU A 241 6.35 -6.63 -7.75
C GLU A 241 6.15 -8.12 -8.09
N TYR A 242 7.01 -8.99 -7.59
CA TYR A 242 6.86 -10.43 -7.77
C TYR A 242 5.53 -10.95 -7.22
N ARG A 243 5.18 -10.57 -5.99
CA ARG A 243 3.93 -10.98 -5.35
C ARG A 243 2.71 -10.56 -6.16
N PHE A 244 2.61 -9.29 -6.54
CA PHE A 244 1.45 -8.75 -7.24
C PHE A 244 1.42 -9.03 -8.75
N ASN A 245 2.39 -9.78 -9.27
CA ASN A 245 2.42 -10.26 -10.64
C ASN A 245 2.34 -11.79 -10.75
N ASN A 246 2.78 -12.54 -9.72
CA ASN A 246 2.90 -14.00 -9.80
C ASN A 246 2.16 -14.75 -8.69
N GLU A 247 2.01 -14.15 -7.50
CA GLU A 247 1.46 -14.79 -6.31
C GLU A 247 0.48 -13.86 -5.60
N HIS A 248 -0.57 -13.43 -6.34
CA HIS A 248 -1.55 -12.49 -5.81
C HIS A 248 -2.11 -12.96 -4.46
N PRO A 249 -2.23 -12.04 -3.47
CA PRO A 249 -3.04 -12.33 -2.29
C PRO A 249 -4.46 -12.74 -2.68
N ALA A 250 -5.05 -13.69 -1.95
CA ALA A 250 -6.39 -14.20 -2.25
C ALA A 250 -7.48 -13.11 -2.24
N ASP A 251 -7.25 -12.05 -1.47
CA ASP A 251 -8.12 -10.88 -1.34
C ASP A 251 -7.77 -9.72 -2.31
N TYR A 252 -6.88 -9.94 -3.27
CA TYR A 252 -6.53 -8.97 -4.29
C TYR A 252 -7.48 -9.10 -5.50
N ARG A 253 -8.20 -8.04 -5.86
CA ARG A 253 -9.20 -8.01 -6.94
C ARG A 253 -8.88 -6.98 -8.02
N HIS A 254 -7.61 -6.60 -8.15
CA HIS A 254 -7.15 -5.63 -9.13
C HIS A 254 -6.22 -6.27 -10.17
N PRO A 255 -5.96 -5.61 -11.31
CA PRO A 255 -4.94 -6.08 -12.26
C PRO A 255 -3.57 -6.20 -11.61
N SER A 256 -2.73 -7.09 -12.16
CA SER A 256 -1.32 -7.20 -11.79
C SER A 256 -0.62 -5.85 -11.84
N MET A 257 0.40 -5.68 -11.01
CA MET A 257 1.20 -4.45 -10.95
C MET A 257 1.84 -4.17 -12.32
N SER A 258 1.81 -2.91 -12.73
CA SER A 258 2.20 -2.50 -14.08
C SER A 258 2.93 -1.16 -14.06
N VAL A 259 3.52 -0.81 -15.20
CA VAL A 259 4.05 0.55 -15.43
C VAL A 259 2.96 1.59 -15.14
N SER A 260 3.30 2.68 -14.52
CA SER A 260 2.49 3.77 -13.97
C SER A 260 1.93 3.53 -12.56
N ASP A 261 1.97 2.32 -12.03
CA ASP A 261 1.54 2.07 -10.65
C ASP A 261 2.51 2.69 -9.64
N ILE A 262 2.07 2.88 -8.42
CA ILE A 262 2.90 3.43 -7.37
C ILE A 262 2.87 2.49 -6.16
N VAL A 263 4.05 2.19 -5.65
CA VAL A 263 4.24 1.53 -4.37
C VAL A 263 4.66 2.57 -3.34
N ALA A 264 3.82 2.81 -2.35
CA ALA A 264 4.17 3.60 -1.19
C ALA A 264 4.65 2.67 -0.07
N ILE A 265 5.84 2.90 0.43
CA ILE A 265 6.44 2.13 1.52
C ILE A 265 6.57 3.04 2.73
N LYS A 266 6.07 2.59 3.86
CA LYS A 266 6.27 3.24 5.16
C LYS A 266 7.22 2.39 5.98
N GLN A 267 8.41 2.94 6.28
CA GLN A 267 9.42 2.33 7.14
C GLN A 267 9.96 3.35 8.12
N ASP A 268 10.16 2.95 9.36
CA ASP A 268 10.60 3.84 10.44
C ASP A 268 9.77 5.14 10.54
N GLY A 269 8.47 5.04 10.28
CA GLY A 269 7.52 6.15 10.30
C GLY A 269 7.62 7.12 9.11
N LYS A 270 8.45 6.83 8.10
CA LYS A 270 8.62 7.64 6.89
C LYS A 270 7.99 6.95 5.70
N VAL A 271 7.23 7.71 4.91
CA VAL A 271 6.63 7.23 3.66
C VAL A 271 7.51 7.63 2.48
N SER A 272 7.84 6.66 1.63
CA SER A 272 8.45 6.86 0.31
C SER A 272 7.53 6.31 -0.76
N CYS A 273 7.42 7.01 -1.90
CA CYS A 273 6.61 6.58 -3.03
C CYS A 273 7.52 6.24 -4.21
N HIS A 274 7.28 5.10 -4.82
CA HIS A 274 8.08 4.55 -5.90
C HIS A 274 7.17 4.32 -7.11
N TYR A 275 7.54 4.91 -8.24
CA TYR A 275 6.82 4.77 -9.49
C TYR A 275 7.32 3.52 -10.22
N CYS A 276 6.41 2.63 -10.57
CA CYS A 276 6.73 1.47 -11.40
C CYS A 276 7.00 1.95 -12.84
N ASP A 277 8.21 1.77 -13.33
CA ASP A 277 8.63 2.15 -14.67
C ASP A 277 9.02 0.91 -15.49
N SER A 278 9.35 1.09 -16.76
CA SER A 278 9.66 -0.01 -17.70
C SER A 278 10.87 -0.87 -17.29
N PHE A 279 11.71 -0.39 -16.41
CA PHE A 279 12.93 -1.08 -15.93
C PHE A 279 12.99 -1.18 -14.38
N GLY A 280 11.84 -1.24 -13.71
CA GLY A 280 11.73 -1.28 -12.26
C GLY A 280 11.25 0.05 -11.67
N PHE A 281 11.69 0.39 -10.44
CA PHE A 281 11.19 1.55 -9.69
C PHE A 281 12.16 2.72 -9.67
#